data_bcf407793b924df9ac815504e614b4e9
#
_entry.id   bcf407793b924df9ac815504e614b4e9
#
_cell.length_a   1.000
_cell.length_b   1.000
_cell.length_c   1.000
_cell.angle_alpha   90.00
_cell.angle_beta   90.00
_cell.angle_gamma   90.00
#
_symmetry.space_group_name_H-M   'P 1'
#
loop_
_entity.id
_entity.type
_entity.pdbx_description
1 polymer ?
#
loop_
_entity_poly.entity_id
_entity_poly.type
_entity_poly.pdbx_seq_one_letter_code
_entity_poly.pdbx_strand_id
1 'polypeptide(L)'
;MKTNRREILMFAGGSAVGVLFTPAPWRLITDTALWSENWPGIPAPARGEIRARFTNCSLCPAGCAVRARCVGDQPVQLSGVTGHPLSHGALCPFGIVGHHLPHLPARVKEGPLKEAAAALADGIAKCGPAESVAVLDLRPSRTASWTYRRAMAALKNGRYVTPSGDTSVAVDLSKARTVLSFGVPVLDGWGTPGNVNAARTGFHLIQVDPVESRTASMADRWLRVRPGSEDALAQALAGRITHAAAADTTGLTVPEIAALAKELEQNGPVLVLGSSRLASGSGIVIARRETPVPEEWKKAAPAENLASLPDRSVRVLMIDESAPGEYLPWNAIEKKLVADNPVVVVFACSREGYARHANYVLPVGVYPEVADDIPPAIDSVAAMFRISAPLVSPPAGMVKPEEFVAAAAALGIGDTLRERADTIHKTGRGKLFTYADAKSQALKDVSADNFWKALNAGGCWIDELDSKPSPARLTTVAPEVRPAEESELPLAVVLTHELTPGSPLLSKLYRESNLRLAPGRVALNPSCGLDDGAPAVLETLLGKCRVGVTLDAAIPPGVVQASASPALLDLCAAGVRAKVVRV
;
A
#
# COMPACT_ATOMS: atom_id res chain seq x y z
N MET A 1 -18.89 -62.68 -0.35
CA MET A 1 -20.20 -62.03 -0.50
C MET A 1 -20.92 -62.67 -1.67
N LYS A 2 -22.09 -63.27 -1.47
CA LYS A 2 -22.91 -63.79 -2.57
C LYS A 2 -23.78 -62.62 -3.05
N THR A 3 -23.39 -61.99 -4.15
CA THR A 3 -24.12 -60.87 -4.76
C THR A 3 -25.34 -61.46 -5.49
N ASN A 4 -26.56 -60.98 -5.17
CA ASN A 4 -27.81 -61.41 -5.76
C ASN A 4 -28.00 -60.73 -7.14
N ARG A 5 -28.61 -61.45 -8.12
CA ARG A 5 -28.91 -60.90 -9.46
C ARG A 5 -29.58 -59.54 -9.41
N ARG A 6 -30.46 -59.32 -8.43
CA ARG A 6 -31.15 -58.05 -8.22
C ARG A 6 -30.22 -56.91 -7.83
N GLU A 7 -29.22 -57.20 -7.00
CA GLU A 7 -28.20 -56.19 -6.59
C GLU A 7 -27.28 -55.83 -7.75
N ILE A 8 -26.92 -56.79 -8.59
CA ILE A 8 -26.16 -56.53 -9.82
C ILE A 8 -26.94 -55.65 -10.80
N LEU A 9 -28.23 -55.93 -10.97
CA LEU A 9 -29.09 -55.14 -11.84
C LEU A 9 -29.33 -53.74 -11.28
N MET A 10 -29.51 -53.58 -9.97
CA MET A 10 -29.59 -52.27 -9.33
C MET A 10 -28.28 -51.48 -9.42
N PHE A 11 -27.16 -52.13 -9.25
CA PHE A 11 -25.86 -51.50 -9.39
C PHE A 11 -25.58 -51.12 -10.85
N ALA A 12 -25.85 -52.01 -11.79
CA ALA A 12 -25.70 -51.71 -13.22
C ALA A 12 -26.65 -50.61 -13.69
N GLY A 13 -27.92 -50.67 -13.26
CA GLY A 13 -28.92 -49.65 -13.54
C GLY A 13 -28.59 -48.30 -12.90
N GLY A 14 -28.18 -48.30 -11.64
CA GLY A 14 -27.75 -47.11 -10.91
C GLY A 14 -26.48 -46.48 -11.50
N SER A 15 -25.51 -47.34 -11.93
CA SER A 15 -24.32 -46.87 -12.63
C SER A 15 -24.61 -46.29 -14.00
N ALA A 16 -25.52 -46.95 -14.79
CA ALA A 16 -25.92 -46.41 -16.09
C ALA A 16 -26.70 -45.11 -15.97
N VAL A 17 -27.61 -45.00 -14.99
CA VAL A 17 -28.30 -43.77 -14.66
C VAL A 17 -27.31 -42.71 -14.15
N GLY A 18 -26.38 -43.08 -13.28
CA GLY A 18 -25.33 -42.18 -12.80
C GLY A 18 -24.47 -41.62 -13.95
N VAL A 19 -24.02 -42.49 -14.86
CA VAL A 19 -23.24 -42.09 -16.04
C VAL A 19 -24.03 -41.22 -17.01
N LEU A 20 -25.35 -41.51 -17.21
CA LEU A 20 -26.22 -40.75 -18.08
C LEU A 20 -26.61 -39.39 -17.49
N PHE A 21 -26.79 -39.29 -16.18
CA PHE A 21 -27.25 -38.09 -15.51
C PHE A 21 -26.15 -37.26 -14.85
N THR A 22 -24.99 -37.84 -14.59
CA THR A 22 -23.86 -37.06 -14.02
C THR A 22 -23.36 -35.94 -14.96
N PRO A 23 -23.29 -36.13 -16.29
CA PRO A 23 -22.97 -35.03 -17.18
C PRO A 23 -24.13 -34.01 -17.33
N ALA A 24 -25.40 -34.42 -17.15
CA ALA A 24 -26.52 -33.53 -17.34
C ALA A 24 -26.59 -32.38 -16.32
N PRO A 25 -26.44 -32.59 -15.00
CA PRO A 25 -26.33 -31.48 -14.05
C PRO A 25 -25.14 -30.56 -14.34
N TRP A 26 -24.01 -31.13 -14.71
CA TRP A 26 -22.82 -30.32 -15.09
C TRP A 26 -23.04 -29.54 -16.37
N ARG A 27 -23.65 -30.15 -17.39
CA ARG A 27 -24.08 -29.41 -18.59
C ARG A 27 -25.14 -28.38 -18.28
N LEU A 28 -26.11 -28.70 -17.43
CA LEU A 28 -27.15 -27.73 -17.04
C LEU A 28 -26.53 -26.53 -16.30
N ILE A 29 -25.56 -26.77 -15.41
CA ILE A 29 -24.83 -25.69 -14.72
C ILE A 29 -23.97 -24.92 -15.72
N THR A 30 -23.28 -25.61 -16.63
CA THR A 30 -22.46 -24.97 -17.66
C THR A 30 -23.33 -24.23 -18.66
N ASP A 31 -24.43 -24.81 -19.10
CA ASP A 31 -25.38 -24.19 -20.01
C ASP A 31 -26.13 -23.04 -19.34
N THR A 32 -26.47 -23.16 -18.06
CA THR A 32 -27.05 -22.05 -17.28
C THR A 32 -26.06 -20.93 -17.12
N ALA A 33 -24.79 -21.23 -16.89
CA ALA A 33 -23.72 -20.23 -16.90
C ALA A 33 -23.58 -19.57 -18.27
N LEU A 34 -23.59 -20.35 -19.37
CA LEU A 34 -23.59 -19.84 -20.74
C LEU A 34 -24.85 -19.01 -21.07
N TRP A 35 -26.01 -19.39 -20.57
CA TRP A 35 -27.23 -18.62 -20.71
C TRP A 35 -27.20 -17.32 -19.91
N SER A 36 -26.66 -17.35 -18.71
CA SER A 36 -26.53 -16.14 -17.88
C SER A 36 -25.55 -15.13 -18.49
N GLU A 37 -24.62 -15.58 -19.31
CA GLU A 37 -23.68 -14.71 -20.05
C GLU A 37 -24.36 -13.76 -21.05
N ASN A 38 -25.53 -14.13 -21.54
CA ASN A 38 -26.30 -13.31 -22.47
C ASN A 38 -27.37 -12.45 -21.79
N TRP A 39 -27.46 -12.47 -20.48
CA TRP A 39 -28.41 -11.65 -19.74
C TRP A 39 -27.85 -10.23 -19.53
N PRO A 40 -28.72 -9.21 -19.68
CA PRO A 40 -28.31 -7.83 -19.42
C PRO A 40 -27.72 -7.68 -18.00
N GLY A 41 -26.51 -7.13 -17.88
CA GLY A 41 -25.83 -6.91 -16.61
C GLY A 41 -24.96 -8.06 -16.12
N ILE A 42 -24.92 -9.20 -16.79
CA ILE A 42 -23.95 -10.27 -16.53
C ILE A 42 -22.80 -10.12 -17.51
N PRO A 43 -21.55 -9.96 -17.02
CA PRO A 43 -20.39 -9.85 -17.90
C PRO A 43 -20.22 -11.14 -18.73
N ALA A 44 -20.13 -11.01 -20.05
CA ALA A 44 -19.78 -12.15 -20.89
C ALA A 44 -18.36 -12.66 -20.51
N PRO A 45 -18.15 -14.00 -20.40
CA PRO A 45 -16.82 -14.52 -20.12
C PRO A 45 -15.86 -14.15 -21.24
N ALA A 46 -14.60 -13.97 -20.87
CA ALA A 46 -13.54 -13.68 -21.82
C ALA A 46 -13.41 -14.83 -22.83
N ARG A 47 -13.42 -14.49 -24.11
CA ARG A 47 -13.24 -15.44 -25.23
C ARG A 47 -11.91 -15.15 -25.94
N GLY A 48 -11.24 -16.19 -26.38
CA GLY A 48 -10.01 -16.08 -27.15
C GLY A 48 -8.95 -17.10 -26.74
N GLU A 49 -7.78 -16.95 -27.32
CA GLU A 49 -6.63 -17.80 -27.01
C GLU A 49 -6.12 -17.56 -25.58
N ILE A 50 -5.73 -18.65 -24.90
CA ILE A 50 -5.09 -18.57 -23.58
C ILE A 50 -3.61 -18.24 -23.78
N ARG A 51 -3.18 -17.09 -23.25
CA ARG A 51 -1.78 -16.64 -23.33
C ARG A 51 -1.28 -16.08 -22.01
N ALA A 52 0.04 -16.16 -21.80
CA ALA A 52 0.69 -15.49 -20.68
C ALA A 52 1.12 -14.08 -21.11
N ARG A 53 0.81 -13.08 -20.29
CA ARG A 53 1.38 -11.73 -20.38
C ARG A 53 2.09 -11.40 -19.06
N PHE A 54 3.05 -10.52 -19.10
CA PHE A 54 3.83 -10.16 -17.94
C PHE A 54 3.76 -8.66 -17.68
N THR A 55 3.77 -8.28 -16.42
CA THR A 55 3.74 -6.90 -15.96
C THR A 55 4.30 -6.80 -14.54
N ASN A 56 4.24 -5.62 -13.93
CA ASN A 56 4.52 -5.41 -12.52
C ASN A 56 3.28 -4.90 -11.81
N CYS A 57 3.07 -5.35 -10.57
CA CYS A 57 1.98 -4.87 -9.73
C CYS A 57 2.31 -3.46 -9.22
N SER A 58 1.50 -2.46 -9.58
CA SER A 58 1.67 -1.07 -9.15
C SER A 58 0.83 -0.68 -7.93
N LEU A 59 0.25 -1.66 -7.23
CA LEU A 59 -0.63 -1.40 -6.07
C LEU A 59 0.13 -0.97 -4.81
N CYS A 60 1.45 -1.18 -4.76
CA CYS A 60 2.32 -0.74 -3.67
C CYS A 60 3.79 -0.71 -4.14
N PRO A 61 4.71 -0.11 -3.36
CA PRO A 61 6.13 -0.04 -3.71
C PRO A 61 6.84 -1.41 -3.84
N ALA A 62 6.27 -2.49 -3.29
CA ALA A 62 6.82 -3.84 -3.49
C ALA A 62 6.98 -4.19 -4.95
N GLY A 63 6.08 -3.72 -5.82
CA GLY A 63 6.18 -3.82 -7.28
C GLY A 63 6.46 -5.25 -7.77
N CYS A 64 5.77 -6.24 -7.20
CA CYS A 64 6.00 -7.64 -7.52
C CYS A 64 5.84 -7.92 -9.01
N ALA A 65 6.72 -8.74 -9.57
CA ALA A 65 6.62 -9.19 -10.94
C ALA A 65 5.43 -10.14 -11.11
N VAL A 66 4.60 -9.90 -12.13
CA VAL A 66 3.33 -10.57 -12.34
C VAL A 66 3.31 -11.30 -13.67
N ARG A 67 2.89 -12.56 -13.61
CA ARG A 67 2.48 -13.35 -14.77
C ARG A 67 0.95 -13.38 -14.80
N ALA A 68 0.36 -12.77 -15.79
CA ALA A 68 -1.08 -12.79 -16.04
C ALA A 68 -1.42 -13.92 -17.01
N ARG A 69 -2.36 -14.78 -16.63
CA ARG A 69 -3.03 -15.68 -17.56
C ARG A 69 -4.20 -14.92 -18.17
N CYS A 70 -4.15 -14.70 -19.48
CA CYS A 70 -5.17 -13.97 -20.22
C CYS A 70 -5.95 -14.92 -21.12
N VAL A 71 -7.26 -14.64 -21.27
CA VAL A 71 -8.11 -15.22 -22.31
C VAL A 71 -8.43 -14.09 -23.29
N GLY A 72 -7.88 -14.17 -24.49
CA GLY A 72 -7.81 -12.99 -25.36
C GLY A 72 -7.01 -11.88 -24.67
N ASP A 73 -7.60 -10.71 -24.50
CA ASP A 73 -6.99 -9.55 -23.84
C ASP A 73 -7.39 -9.39 -22.36
N GLN A 74 -8.23 -10.31 -21.84
CA GLN A 74 -8.71 -10.24 -20.46
C GLN A 74 -7.83 -11.07 -19.51
N PRO A 75 -7.20 -10.46 -18.48
CA PRO A 75 -6.53 -11.20 -17.43
C PRO A 75 -7.56 -11.88 -16.53
N VAL A 76 -7.45 -13.20 -16.40
CA VAL A 76 -8.35 -14.03 -15.59
C VAL A 76 -7.68 -14.59 -14.34
N GLN A 77 -6.34 -14.53 -14.27
CA GLN A 77 -5.57 -14.97 -13.11
C GLN A 77 -4.23 -14.24 -13.08
N LEU A 78 -3.81 -13.80 -11.91
CA LEU A 78 -2.49 -13.22 -11.67
C LEU A 78 -1.69 -14.13 -10.73
N SER A 79 -0.42 -14.31 -11.03
CA SER A 79 0.54 -15.05 -10.21
C SER A 79 1.90 -14.34 -10.24
N GLY A 80 2.75 -14.61 -9.26
CA GLY A 80 4.11 -14.08 -9.27
C GLY A 80 4.99 -14.76 -10.32
N VAL A 81 6.05 -14.08 -10.73
CA VAL A 81 7.06 -14.58 -11.67
C VAL A 81 8.13 -15.34 -10.89
N THR A 82 8.19 -16.65 -11.10
CA THR A 82 9.23 -17.51 -10.51
C THR A 82 10.61 -17.07 -11.01
N GLY A 83 11.60 -17.05 -10.12
CA GLY A 83 12.97 -16.65 -10.47
C GLY A 83 13.22 -15.13 -10.52
N HIS A 84 12.21 -14.28 -10.29
CA HIS A 84 12.44 -12.84 -10.15
C HIS A 84 13.30 -12.54 -8.90
N PRO A 85 14.39 -11.76 -9.04
CA PRO A 85 15.42 -11.63 -7.99
C PRO A 85 14.93 -10.98 -6.69
N LEU A 86 13.83 -10.22 -6.71
CA LEU A 86 13.28 -9.56 -5.51
C LEU A 86 11.95 -10.19 -5.06
N SER A 87 11.02 -10.46 -5.97
CA SER A 87 9.70 -11.00 -5.59
C SER A 87 9.68 -12.52 -5.44
N HIS A 88 10.70 -13.26 -5.91
CA HIS A 88 10.85 -14.72 -5.78
C HIS A 88 9.58 -15.53 -6.08
N GLY A 89 8.75 -15.05 -6.99
CA GLY A 89 7.47 -15.70 -7.32
C GLY A 89 6.32 -15.42 -6.34
N ALA A 90 6.53 -14.63 -5.30
CA ALA A 90 5.48 -14.26 -4.38
C ALA A 90 4.62 -13.11 -4.92
N LEU A 91 3.33 -13.16 -4.58
CA LEU A 91 2.36 -12.11 -4.86
C LEU A 91 1.37 -12.06 -3.68
N CYS A 92 1.17 -10.87 -3.11
CA CYS A 92 0.25 -10.69 -1.99
C CYS A 92 -1.22 -10.80 -2.45
N PRO A 93 -2.19 -10.97 -1.53
CA PRO A 93 -3.60 -11.06 -1.89
C PRO A 93 -4.11 -9.90 -2.76
N PHE A 94 -3.67 -8.66 -2.51
CA PHE A 94 -4.02 -7.50 -3.36
C PHE A 94 -3.51 -7.67 -4.79
N GLY A 95 -2.28 -8.13 -4.96
CA GLY A 95 -1.70 -8.39 -6.26
C GLY A 95 -2.45 -9.49 -7.01
N ILE A 96 -2.85 -10.57 -6.33
CA ILE A 96 -3.62 -11.68 -6.92
C ILE A 96 -4.97 -11.20 -7.44
N VAL A 97 -5.71 -10.38 -6.66
CA VAL A 97 -7.05 -9.90 -7.03
C VAL A 97 -7.02 -8.56 -7.79
N GLY A 98 -5.86 -8.01 -8.08
CA GLY A 98 -5.71 -6.69 -8.70
C GLY A 98 -6.41 -6.54 -10.05
N HIS A 99 -6.55 -7.63 -10.82
CA HIS A 99 -7.28 -7.65 -12.09
C HIS A 99 -8.80 -7.42 -11.95
N HIS A 100 -9.33 -7.40 -10.73
CA HIS A 100 -10.73 -7.03 -10.47
C HIS A 100 -10.96 -5.52 -10.37
N LEU A 101 -9.92 -4.70 -10.16
CA LEU A 101 -10.06 -3.24 -10.03
C LEU A 101 -10.81 -2.58 -11.19
N PRO A 102 -10.54 -2.92 -12.47
CA PRO A 102 -11.29 -2.37 -13.60
C PRO A 102 -12.81 -2.60 -13.53
N HIS A 103 -13.23 -3.65 -12.84
CA HIS A 103 -14.60 -4.15 -12.81
C HIS A 103 -15.37 -3.81 -11.53
N LEU A 104 -14.78 -3.03 -10.62
CA LEU A 104 -15.45 -2.68 -9.36
C LEU A 104 -16.68 -1.79 -9.60
N PRO A 105 -17.86 -2.14 -9.04
CA PRO A 105 -19.08 -1.36 -9.23
C PRO A 105 -18.98 0.09 -8.73
N ALA A 106 -18.22 0.33 -7.67
CA ALA A 106 -18.01 1.66 -7.07
C ALA A 106 -17.00 2.54 -7.82
N ARG A 107 -16.47 2.07 -8.95
CA ARG A 107 -15.49 2.81 -9.72
C ARG A 107 -16.07 4.10 -10.29
N VAL A 108 -15.34 5.20 -10.12
CA VAL A 108 -15.63 6.49 -10.77
C VAL A 108 -15.27 6.38 -12.25
N LYS A 109 -16.27 6.52 -13.12
CA LYS A 109 -16.11 6.41 -14.59
C LYS A 109 -16.20 7.76 -15.30
N GLU A 110 -16.78 8.76 -14.66
CA GLU A 110 -17.00 10.10 -15.20
C GLU A 110 -16.69 11.14 -14.14
N GLY A 111 -16.27 12.33 -14.56
CA GLY A 111 -15.98 13.44 -13.68
C GLY A 111 -16.05 14.79 -14.40
N PRO A 112 -16.17 15.89 -13.65
CA PRO A 112 -16.35 17.25 -14.18
C PRO A 112 -15.01 17.84 -14.62
N LEU A 113 -14.40 17.29 -15.68
CA LEU A 113 -13.04 17.65 -16.12
C LEU A 113 -12.92 19.14 -16.50
N LYS A 114 -13.91 19.67 -17.23
CA LYS A 114 -13.87 21.07 -17.69
C LYS A 114 -14.05 22.04 -16.53
N GLU A 115 -14.97 21.73 -15.63
CA GLU A 115 -15.27 22.51 -14.43
C GLU A 115 -14.07 22.49 -13.47
N ALA A 116 -13.44 21.33 -13.28
CA ALA A 116 -12.24 21.19 -12.48
C ALA A 116 -11.07 22.01 -13.06
N ALA A 117 -10.85 21.93 -14.37
CA ALA A 117 -9.80 22.72 -15.03
C ALA A 117 -10.04 24.22 -14.92
N ALA A 118 -11.28 24.68 -15.08
CA ALA A 118 -11.63 26.09 -14.94
C ALA A 118 -11.45 26.58 -13.49
N ALA A 119 -11.93 25.80 -12.50
CA ALA A 119 -11.77 26.15 -11.09
C ALA A 119 -10.29 26.16 -10.65
N LEU A 120 -9.50 25.22 -11.18
CA LEU A 120 -8.06 25.16 -10.95
C LEU A 120 -7.36 26.42 -11.51
N ALA A 121 -7.65 26.78 -12.76
CA ALA A 121 -7.08 27.99 -13.38
C ALA A 121 -7.45 29.28 -12.61
N ASP A 122 -8.71 29.41 -12.19
CA ASP A 122 -9.19 30.53 -11.37
C ASP A 122 -8.50 30.55 -10.00
N GLY A 123 -8.37 29.38 -9.33
CA GLY A 123 -7.68 29.24 -8.06
C GLY A 123 -6.20 29.60 -8.14
N ILE A 124 -5.50 29.19 -9.20
CA ILE A 124 -4.10 29.57 -9.47
C ILE A 124 -3.98 31.07 -9.68
N ALA A 125 -4.88 31.69 -10.47
CA ALA A 125 -4.87 33.13 -10.74
C ALA A 125 -5.14 33.96 -9.49
N LYS A 126 -5.96 33.47 -8.56
CA LYS A 126 -6.30 34.12 -7.28
C LYS A 126 -5.29 33.85 -6.16
N CYS A 127 -4.30 33.01 -6.39
CA CYS A 127 -3.31 32.62 -5.38
C CYS A 127 -2.49 33.82 -4.93
N GLY A 128 -2.68 34.26 -3.69
CA GLY A 128 -1.99 35.39 -3.08
C GLY A 128 -0.50 35.12 -2.78
N PRO A 129 0.26 36.14 -2.38
CA PRO A 129 1.71 35.98 -2.11
C PRO A 129 2.04 35.01 -0.99
N ALA A 130 1.16 34.87 0.01
CA ALA A 130 1.30 33.95 1.13
C ALA A 130 0.64 32.59 0.89
N GLU A 131 0.03 32.40 -0.27
CA GLU A 131 -0.70 31.20 -0.62
C GLU A 131 0.07 30.35 -1.63
N SER A 132 -0.30 29.09 -1.73
CA SER A 132 0.37 28.13 -2.59
C SER A 132 -0.61 27.27 -3.37
N VAL A 133 -0.10 26.74 -4.48
CA VAL A 133 -0.69 25.65 -5.26
C VAL A 133 0.11 24.38 -4.93
N ALA A 134 -0.54 23.36 -4.43
CA ALA A 134 0.14 22.16 -4.00
C ALA A 134 -0.33 20.91 -4.75
N VAL A 135 0.62 20.01 -5.01
CA VAL A 135 0.32 18.61 -5.39
C VAL A 135 0.75 17.72 -4.24
N LEU A 136 -0.16 16.92 -3.73
CA LEU A 136 0.10 15.85 -2.77
C LEU A 136 0.26 14.54 -3.54
N ASP A 137 1.49 14.06 -3.63
CA ASP A 137 1.83 12.78 -4.24
C ASP A 137 1.97 11.71 -3.17
N LEU A 138 1.00 10.79 -3.13
CA LEU A 138 0.97 9.71 -2.15
C LEU A 138 1.96 8.57 -2.46
N ARG A 139 2.58 8.59 -3.65
CA ARG A 139 3.54 7.57 -4.13
C ARG A 139 4.76 8.22 -4.77
N PRO A 140 5.61 8.89 -3.99
CA PRO A 140 6.77 9.62 -4.52
C PRO A 140 7.78 8.72 -5.24
N SER A 141 8.69 9.34 -5.99
CA SER A 141 9.82 8.71 -6.72
C SER A 141 9.49 8.01 -8.04
N ARG A 142 8.25 8.12 -8.51
CA ARG A 142 7.84 7.68 -9.85
C ARG A 142 8.23 8.72 -10.92
N THR A 143 8.08 8.36 -12.18
CA THR A 143 8.19 9.29 -13.31
C THR A 143 7.14 10.41 -13.22
N ALA A 144 5.89 10.06 -12.86
CA ALA A 144 4.83 11.05 -12.58
C ALA A 144 5.23 12.06 -11.48
N SER A 145 5.91 11.61 -10.43
CA SER A 145 6.42 12.49 -9.35
C SER A 145 7.36 13.58 -9.89
N TRP A 146 8.22 13.25 -10.83
CA TRP A 146 9.09 14.22 -11.49
C TRP A 146 8.30 15.22 -12.34
N THR A 147 7.24 14.76 -12.99
CA THR A 147 6.33 15.67 -13.73
C THR A 147 5.64 16.64 -12.77
N TYR A 148 5.14 16.16 -11.62
CA TYR A 148 4.55 17.03 -10.59
C TYR A 148 5.55 18.06 -10.06
N ARG A 149 6.76 17.63 -9.73
CA ARG A 149 7.83 18.52 -9.27
C ARG A 149 8.18 19.61 -10.29
N ARG A 150 8.28 19.24 -11.56
CA ARG A 150 8.53 20.18 -12.67
C ARG A 150 7.37 21.16 -12.86
N ALA A 151 6.13 20.67 -12.82
CA ALA A 151 4.94 21.50 -12.90
C ALA A 151 4.87 22.50 -11.74
N MET A 152 5.16 22.06 -10.51
CA MET A 152 5.19 22.95 -9.35
C MET A 152 6.33 23.97 -9.43
N ALA A 153 7.48 23.61 -9.97
CA ALA A 153 8.57 24.55 -10.22
C ALA A 153 8.23 25.62 -11.28
N ALA A 154 7.35 25.30 -12.23
CA ALA A 154 6.87 26.26 -13.24
C ALA A 154 5.85 27.27 -12.67
N LEU A 155 5.20 26.98 -11.55
CA LEU A 155 4.25 27.87 -10.87
C LEU A 155 4.97 28.72 -9.83
N LYS A 156 4.61 30.03 -9.75
CA LYS A 156 5.26 30.98 -8.82
C LYS A 156 5.26 30.52 -7.35
N ASN A 157 4.18 29.91 -6.91
CA ASN A 157 3.98 29.43 -5.54
C ASN A 157 3.66 27.93 -5.50
N GLY A 158 4.21 27.15 -6.46
CA GLY A 158 3.97 25.72 -6.54
C GLY A 158 4.73 24.96 -5.46
N ARG A 159 4.07 24.00 -4.83
CA ARG A 159 4.60 23.10 -3.79
C ARG A 159 4.38 21.65 -4.16
N TYR A 160 5.44 20.86 -4.13
CA TYR A 160 5.34 19.41 -4.27
C TYR A 160 5.44 18.76 -2.90
N VAL A 161 4.38 18.11 -2.48
CA VAL A 161 4.20 17.59 -1.12
C VAL A 161 4.14 16.06 -1.14
N THR A 162 4.80 15.43 -0.21
CA THR A 162 4.79 13.97 -0.01
C THR A 162 4.47 13.64 1.44
N PRO A 163 3.85 12.47 1.71
CA PRO A 163 3.59 12.02 3.08
C PRO A 163 4.87 11.67 3.84
N SER A 164 5.79 10.97 3.20
CA SER A 164 7.02 10.45 3.77
C SER A 164 8.24 11.22 3.24
N GLY A 165 9.31 11.12 3.98
CA GLY A 165 10.57 11.76 3.64
C GLY A 165 11.36 11.03 2.53
N ASP A 166 12.68 10.93 2.72
CA ASP A 166 13.62 10.42 1.73
C ASP A 166 13.40 8.94 1.36
N THR A 167 13.18 8.68 0.07
CA THR A 167 13.00 7.34 -0.51
C THR A 167 14.31 6.70 -0.99
N SER A 168 15.46 7.37 -0.82
CA SER A 168 16.78 6.87 -1.18
C SER A 168 17.31 5.79 -0.23
N VAL A 169 16.70 5.68 0.95
CA VAL A 169 17.10 4.70 1.97
C VAL A 169 16.55 3.32 1.65
N ALA A 170 17.36 2.30 1.88
CA ALA A 170 16.99 0.90 1.77
C ALA A 170 17.51 0.06 2.94
N VAL A 171 16.95 -1.14 3.11
CA VAL A 171 17.33 -2.10 4.13
C VAL A 171 17.87 -3.36 3.48
N ASP A 172 19.05 -3.76 3.89
CA ASP A 172 19.64 -5.04 3.53
C ASP A 172 19.30 -6.08 4.62
N LEU A 173 18.18 -6.79 4.43
CA LEU A 173 17.71 -7.81 5.35
C LEU A 173 18.71 -8.96 5.54
N SER A 174 19.56 -9.22 4.54
CA SER A 174 20.53 -10.32 4.62
C SER A 174 21.62 -10.10 5.68
N LYS A 175 21.80 -8.85 6.13
CA LYS A 175 22.76 -8.46 7.16
C LYS A 175 22.19 -8.47 8.58
N ALA A 176 20.86 -8.52 8.74
CA ALA A 176 20.23 -8.53 10.05
C ALA A 176 20.23 -9.94 10.64
N ARG A 177 20.67 -10.10 11.89
CA ARG A 177 20.48 -11.31 12.68
C ARG A 177 19.26 -11.22 13.58
N THR A 178 18.95 -10.04 14.05
CA THR A 178 17.75 -9.75 14.84
C THR A 178 17.01 -8.58 14.20
N VAL A 179 15.69 -8.68 14.11
CA VAL A 179 14.80 -7.59 13.72
C VAL A 179 13.94 -7.25 14.93
N LEU A 180 14.14 -6.04 15.47
CA LEU A 180 13.32 -5.47 16.53
C LEU A 180 12.34 -4.48 15.90
N SER A 181 11.06 -4.81 15.92
CA SER A 181 10.02 -4.06 15.25
C SER A 181 9.01 -3.49 16.25
N PHE A 182 8.82 -2.17 16.22
CA PHE A 182 7.82 -1.44 17.00
C PHE A 182 6.62 -1.14 16.10
N GLY A 183 5.62 -2.01 16.13
CA GLY A 183 4.37 -1.85 15.37
C GLY A 183 4.49 -1.96 13.86
N VAL A 184 5.68 -2.21 13.29
CA VAL A 184 5.86 -2.29 11.83
C VAL A 184 5.43 -3.69 11.35
N PRO A 185 4.62 -3.76 10.27
CA PRO A 185 4.08 -5.03 9.77
C PRO A 185 5.09 -5.77 8.89
N VAL A 186 6.22 -6.18 9.46
CA VAL A 186 7.36 -6.78 8.73
C VAL A 186 6.94 -7.95 7.84
N LEU A 187 6.04 -8.78 8.33
CA LEU A 187 5.53 -9.96 7.61
C LEU A 187 4.17 -9.71 6.91
N ASP A 188 3.64 -8.50 7.00
CA ASP A 188 2.32 -8.13 6.45
C ASP A 188 2.37 -6.82 5.62
N GLY A 189 3.37 -6.68 4.76
CA GLY A 189 3.39 -5.65 3.72
C GLY A 189 4.43 -4.53 3.86
N TRP A 190 5.35 -4.61 4.82
CA TRP A 190 6.42 -3.62 4.98
C TRP A 190 7.39 -3.60 3.78
N GLY A 191 7.82 -4.73 3.29
CA GLY A 191 8.74 -4.87 2.16
C GLY A 191 8.13 -5.67 1.01
N THR A 192 8.99 -6.19 0.14
CA THR A 192 8.58 -7.11 -0.92
C THR A 192 8.30 -8.49 -0.31
N PRO A 193 7.07 -9.03 -0.38
CA PRO A 193 6.71 -10.27 0.31
C PRO A 193 7.67 -11.43 0.04
N GLY A 194 8.10 -11.59 -1.21
CA GLY A 194 9.03 -12.66 -1.58
C GLY A 194 10.40 -12.50 -0.96
N ASN A 195 10.96 -11.29 -0.97
CA ASN A 195 12.27 -11.01 -0.39
C ASN A 195 12.27 -11.13 1.13
N VAL A 196 11.24 -10.59 1.80
CA VAL A 196 11.07 -10.72 3.25
C VAL A 196 10.95 -12.18 3.66
N ASN A 197 10.13 -12.99 2.94
CA ASN A 197 9.99 -14.42 3.19
C ASN A 197 11.29 -15.20 2.94
N ALA A 198 12.03 -14.86 1.90
CA ALA A 198 13.33 -15.48 1.62
C ALA A 198 14.37 -15.17 2.72
N ALA A 199 14.36 -13.96 3.26
CA ALA A 199 15.25 -13.55 4.35
C ALA A 199 14.81 -14.06 5.73
N ARG A 200 13.54 -14.46 5.91
CA ARG A 200 12.91 -14.75 7.22
C ARG A 200 13.64 -15.79 8.07
N THR A 201 14.22 -16.77 7.45
CA THR A 201 14.99 -17.81 8.18
C THR A 201 16.37 -17.35 8.64
N GLY A 202 16.83 -16.18 8.18
CA GLY A 202 18.14 -15.61 8.51
C GLY A 202 18.14 -14.69 9.72
N PHE A 203 16.98 -14.29 10.25
CA PHE A 203 16.87 -13.37 11.38
C PHE A 203 15.84 -13.81 12.42
N HIS A 204 16.08 -13.43 13.66
CA HIS A 204 15.15 -13.57 14.77
C HIS A 204 14.26 -12.33 14.86
N LEU A 205 12.94 -12.48 14.74
CA LEU A 205 11.96 -11.39 14.74
C LEU A 205 11.37 -11.21 16.13
N ILE A 206 11.59 -10.05 16.71
CA ILE A 206 10.96 -9.57 17.95
C ILE A 206 9.98 -8.46 17.60
N GLN A 207 8.70 -8.74 17.77
CA GLN A 207 7.63 -7.77 17.51
C GLN A 207 7.13 -7.16 18.80
N VAL A 208 7.09 -5.83 18.87
CA VAL A 208 6.56 -5.05 19.99
C VAL A 208 5.22 -4.48 19.53
N ASP A 209 4.12 -5.01 20.04
CA ASP A 209 2.75 -4.61 19.68
C ASP A 209 1.83 -4.69 20.90
N PRO A 210 0.86 -3.77 21.06
CA PRO A 210 -0.12 -3.81 22.14
C PRO A 210 -1.19 -4.90 21.97
N VAL A 211 -1.46 -5.30 20.73
CA VAL A 211 -2.37 -6.40 20.37
C VAL A 211 -1.64 -7.36 19.44
N GLU A 212 -2.10 -8.60 19.38
CA GLU A 212 -1.51 -9.60 18.49
C GLU A 212 -1.79 -9.26 17.03
N SER A 213 -0.82 -8.58 16.39
CA SER A 213 -0.87 -8.33 14.95
C SER A 213 -0.50 -9.59 14.16
N ARG A 214 -0.76 -9.59 12.85
CA ARG A 214 -0.35 -10.71 11.97
C ARG A 214 1.17 -10.91 11.97
N THR A 215 1.95 -9.85 12.10
CA THR A 215 3.39 -9.96 12.29
C THR A 215 3.73 -10.53 13.66
N ALA A 216 3.04 -10.10 14.72
CA ALA A 216 3.24 -10.61 16.08
C ALA A 216 2.94 -12.10 16.18
N SER A 217 1.85 -12.58 15.56
CA SER A 217 1.48 -14.01 15.57
C SER A 217 2.48 -14.92 14.84
N MET A 218 3.30 -14.36 13.96
CA MET A 218 4.32 -15.08 13.17
C MET A 218 5.77 -14.74 13.60
N ALA A 219 5.93 -13.86 14.59
CA ALA A 219 7.23 -13.49 15.15
C ALA A 219 7.79 -14.61 16.02
N ASP A 220 9.12 -14.67 16.16
CA ASP A 220 9.76 -15.59 17.09
C ASP A 220 9.47 -15.21 18.55
N ARG A 221 9.28 -13.90 18.79
CA ARG A 221 8.89 -13.38 20.08
C ARG A 221 7.96 -12.16 19.90
N TRP A 222 6.80 -12.21 20.54
CA TRP A 222 5.92 -11.06 20.69
C TRP A 222 6.03 -10.47 22.09
N LEU A 223 6.31 -9.17 22.17
CA LEU A 223 6.34 -8.40 23.41
C LEU A 223 5.09 -7.53 23.44
N ARG A 224 4.15 -7.90 24.30
CA ARG A 224 2.93 -7.14 24.50
C ARG A 224 3.20 -5.95 25.42
N VAL A 225 3.02 -4.75 24.89
CA VAL A 225 3.16 -3.50 25.66
C VAL A 225 1.82 -2.78 25.75
N ARG A 226 1.69 -1.83 26.69
CA ARG A 226 0.52 -0.98 26.73
C ARG A 226 0.48 -0.08 25.48
N PRO A 227 -0.72 0.17 24.89
CA PRO A 227 -0.83 1.05 23.73
C PRO A 227 -0.19 2.42 23.98
N GLY A 228 0.65 2.88 23.05
CA GLY A 228 1.35 4.16 23.14
C GLY A 228 2.59 4.18 24.04
N SER A 229 3.01 3.03 24.58
CA SER A 229 4.19 2.92 25.45
C SER A 229 5.44 2.40 24.73
N GLU A 230 5.37 2.14 23.44
CA GLU A 230 6.44 1.57 22.63
C GLU A 230 7.70 2.43 22.67
N ASP A 231 7.54 3.76 22.69
CA ASP A 231 8.68 4.70 22.78
C ASP A 231 9.40 4.62 24.11
N ALA A 232 8.69 4.33 25.22
CA ALA A 232 9.32 4.15 26.54
C ALA A 232 10.22 2.91 26.57
N LEU A 233 9.81 1.79 25.95
CA LEU A 233 10.66 0.63 25.79
C LEU A 233 11.90 0.96 24.96
N ALA A 234 11.73 1.64 23.83
CA ALA A 234 12.83 2.04 22.97
C ALA A 234 13.82 2.99 23.67
N GLN A 235 13.32 3.91 24.53
CA GLN A 235 14.17 4.78 25.34
C GLN A 235 14.97 4.02 26.40
N ALA A 236 14.36 3.02 27.05
CA ALA A 236 15.06 2.18 28.02
C ALA A 236 16.17 1.35 27.37
N LEU A 237 15.88 0.73 26.21
CA LEU A 237 16.88 -0.01 25.42
C LEU A 237 18.01 0.90 24.91
N ALA A 238 17.72 2.19 24.68
CA ALA A 238 18.74 3.19 24.35
C ALA A 238 19.49 3.75 25.56
N GLY A 239 19.21 3.27 26.78
CA GLY A 239 19.82 3.75 28.03
C GLY A 239 19.43 5.18 28.43
N ARG A 240 18.31 5.71 27.91
CA ARG A 240 17.84 7.09 28.19
C ARG A 240 16.95 7.18 29.41
N ILE A 241 16.25 6.10 29.75
CA ILE A 241 15.45 5.94 30.98
C ILE A 241 15.81 4.61 31.64
N THR A 242 15.49 4.46 32.92
CA THR A 242 15.73 3.21 33.64
C THR A 242 14.75 2.11 33.21
N HIS A 243 15.14 0.85 33.33
CA HIS A 243 14.25 -0.29 33.07
C HIS A 243 13.02 -0.26 34.00
N ALA A 244 13.15 0.24 35.22
CA ALA A 244 12.02 0.39 36.14
C ALA A 244 10.97 1.40 35.62
N ALA A 245 11.41 2.59 35.17
CA ALA A 245 10.52 3.59 34.59
C ALA A 245 9.81 3.08 33.32
N ALA A 246 10.53 2.31 32.50
CA ALA A 246 9.92 1.68 31.33
C ALA A 246 8.94 0.58 31.70
N ALA A 247 9.21 -0.22 32.74
CA ALA A 247 8.33 -1.27 33.22
C ALA A 247 6.99 -0.70 33.68
N ASP A 248 7.02 0.38 34.46
CA ASP A 248 5.80 1.08 34.92
C ASP A 248 4.93 1.57 33.74
N THR A 249 5.56 2.03 32.66
CA THR A 249 4.85 2.56 31.49
C THR A 249 4.37 1.45 30.57
N THR A 250 5.23 0.49 30.24
CA THR A 250 4.96 -0.54 29.21
C THR A 250 4.13 -1.70 29.72
N GLY A 251 4.16 -1.96 31.05
CA GLY A 251 3.58 -3.17 31.64
C GLY A 251 4.44 -4.41 31.52
N LEU A 252 5.64 -4.31 30.93
CA LEU A 252 6.66 -5.34 30.99
C LEU A 252 7.35 -5.32 32.36
N THR A 253 7.93 -6.45 32.75
CA THR A 253 8.73 -6.51 33.99
C THR A 253 10.17 -6.02 33.76
N VAL A 254 10.83 -5.53 34.81
CA VAL A 254 12.24 -5.12 34.73
C VAL A 254 13.16 -6.24 34.22
N PRO A 255 13.00 -7.52 34.68
CA PRO A 255 13.77 -8.62 34.12
C PRO A 255 13.55 -8.88 32.63
N GLU A 256 12.31 -8.71 32.11
CA GLU A 256 12.02 -8.88 30.69
C GLU A 256 12.73 -7.82 29.83
N ILE A 257 12.71 -6.55 30.28
CA ILE A 257 13.40 -5.46 29.60
C ILE A 257 14.93 -5.67 29.62
N ALA A 258 15.48 -6.08 30.78
CA ALA A 258 16.90 -6.37 30.93
C ALA A 258 17.34 -7.57 30.06
N ALA A 259 16.51 -8.62 30.00
CA ALA A 259 16.76 -9.78 29.15
C ALA A 259 16.76 -9.40 27.67
N LEU A 260 15.80 -8.56 27.24
CA LEU A 260 15.75 -8.04 25.88
C LEU A 260 16.98 -7.21 25.54
N ALA A 261 17.39 -6.29 26.40
CA ALA A 261 18.59 -5.50 26.18
C ALA A 261 19.84 -6.38 25.98
N LYS A 262 20.02 -7.36 26.84
CA LYS A 262 21.12 -8.34 26.74
C LYS A 262 21.03 -9.19 25.46
N GLU A 263 19.84 -9.60 25.07
CA GLU A 263 19.61 -10.38 23.85
C GLU A 263 20.03 -9.57 22.60
N LEU A 264 19.65 -8.28 22.53
CA LEU A 264 20.01 -7.41 21.41
C LEU A 264 21.53 -7.16 21.33
N GLU A 265 22.22 -7.05 22.47
CA GLU A 265 23.68 -6.92 22.52
C GLU A 265 24.39 -8.19 22.02
N GLN A 266 23.86 -9.37 22.35
CA GLN A 266 24.49 -10.66 22.02
C GLN A 266 24.18 -11.13 20.60
N ASN A 267 23.01 -10.78 20.05
CA ASN A 267 22.51 -11.31 18.79
C ASN A 267 22.50 -10.26 17.66
N GLY A 268 23.44 -9.31 17.70
CA GLY A 268 23.61 -8.36 16.60
C GLY A 268 24.20 -8.98 15.33
N PRO A 269 24.10 -8.31 14.18
CA PRO A 269 23.56 -6.95 13.98
C PRO A 269 22.02 -6.89 14.08
N VAL A 270 21.50 -5.83 14.70
CA VAL A 270 20.06 -5.61 14.92
C VAL A 270 19.53 -4.60 13.91
N LEU A 271 18.46 -4.97 13.19
CA LEU A 271 17.62 -4.04 12.45
C LEU A 271 16.53 -3.51 13.39
N VAL A 272 16.42 -2.19 13.52
CA VAL A 272 15.37 -1.52 14.29
C VAL A 272 14.39 -0.86 13.35
N LEU A 273 13.10 -1.19 13.50
CA LEU A 273 11.99 -0.63 12.72
C LEU A 273 10.97 0.06 13.64
N GLY A 274 10.38 1.14 13.17
CA GLY A 274 9.30 1.85 13.87
C GLY A 274 9.73 2.70 15.05
N SER A 275 11.01 2.88 15.33
CA SER A 275 11.51 3.74 16.41
C SER A 275 12.69 4.61 15.97
N SER A 276 12.63 5.90 16.34
CA SER A 276 13.75 6.84 16.17
C SER A 276 14.76 6.85 17.34
N ARG A 277 14.44 6.14 18.43
CA ARG A 277 15.28 6.15 19.66
C ARG A 277 16.48 5.23 19.56
N LEU A 278 16.35 4.17 18.77
CA LEU A 278 17.39 3.18 18.55
C LEU A 278 17.93 3.28 17.13
N ALA A 279 19.20 2.98 16.95
CA ALA A 279 19.82 2.88 15.64
C ALA A 279 19.95 1.41 15.23
N SER A 280 19.77 1.14 13.96
CA SER A 280 20.08 -0.18 13.39
C SER A 280 21.58 -0.41 13.35
N GLY A 281 21.98 -1.69 13.33
CA GLY A 281 23.39 -2.09 13.19
C GLY A 281 24.02 -1.53 11.91
N SER A 282 25.32 -1.31 11.95
CA SER A 282 26.06 -0.71 10.84
C SER A 282 25.91 -1.53 9.55
N GLY A 283 25.62 -0.85 8.45
CA GLY A 283 25.53 -1.43 7.11
C GLY A 283 24.23 -2.16 6.80
N ILE A 284 23.27 -2.23 7.74
CA ILE A 284 21.92 -2.78 7.46
C ILE A 284 21.08 -1.74 6.72
N VAL A 285 21.10 -0.49 7.19
CA VAL A 285 20.47 0.63 6.52
C VAL A 285 21.47 1.25 5.57
N ILE A 286 21.09 1.39 4.32
CA ILE A 286 21.96 1.85 3.25
C ILE A 286 21.34 3.02 2.49
N ALA A 287 22.16 3.90 1.95
CA ALA A 287 21.75 4.86 0.94
C ALA A 287 21.81 4.16 -0.42
N ARG A 288 20.64 3.89 -0.98
CA ARG A 288 20.50 3.29 -2.31
C ARG A 288 20.84 4.32 -3.38
N ARG A 289 21.47 3.86 -4.46
CA ARG A 289 21.68 4.70 -5.62
C ARG A 289 20.34 5.12 -6.23
N GLU A 290 20.22 6.38 -6.61
CA GLU A 290 19.03 6.88 -7.30
C GLU A 290 18.90 6.27 -8.70
N THR A 291 17.65 5.95 -9.07
CA THR A 291 17.32 5.57 -10.45
C THR A 291 17.51 6.78 -11.36
N PRO A 292 18.28 6.68 -12.44
CA PRO A 292 18.58 7.81 -13.33
C PRO A 292 17.32 8.50 -13.87
N VAL A 293 17.41 9.82 -13.98
CA VAL A 293 16.41 10.68 -14.62
C VAL A 293 17.12 11.66 -15.57
N PRO A 294 16.42 12.23 -16.57
CA PRO A 294 16.98 13.28 -17.42
C PRO A 294 17.48 14.47 -16.58
N GLU A 295 18.62 15.04 -16.97
CA GLU A 295 19.24 16.15 -16.19
C GLU A 295 18.36 17.39 -16.11
N GLU A 296 17.59 17.67 -17.15
CA GLU A 296 16.62 18.76 -17.18
C GLU A 296 15.50 18.59 -16.15
N TRP A 297 15.17 17.35 -15.76
CA TRP A 297 14.14 17.10 -14.73
C TRP A 297 14.62 17.45 -13.33
N LYS A 298 15.92 17.50 -13.09
CA LYS A 298 16.49 17.86 -11.79
C LYS A 298 16.24 19.33 -11.42
N LYS A 299 15.90 20.17 -12.40
CA LYS A 299 15.43 21.54 -12.17
C LYS A 299 13.94 21.54 -11.76
N ALA A 300 13.63 20.91 -10.66
CA ALA A 300 12.27 20.66 -10.19
C ALA A 300 12.10 21.15 -8.75
N ALA A 301 10.86 21.38 -8.31
CA ALA A 301 10.56 21.75 -6.94
C ALA A 301 11.07 20.66 -5.96
N PRO A 302 11.60 21.05 -4.79
CA PRO A 302 11.97 20.10 -3.76
C PRO A 302 10.74 19.35 -3.26
N ALA A 303 10.96 18.14 -2.71
CA ALA A 303 9.91 17.44 -1.98
C ALA A 303 9.78 18.05 -0.58
N GLU A 304 8.58 18.43 -0.22
CA GLU A 304 8.24 18.97 1.10
C GLU A 304 7.35 17.97 1.85
N ASN A 305 7.51 17.89 3.17
CA ASN A 305 6.57 17.16 4.00
C ASN A 305 5.34 18.06 4.27
N LEU A 306 4.15 17.47 4.37
CA LEU A 306 2.93 18.22 4.68
C LEU A 306 3.06 19.06 5.95
N ALA A 307 3.76 18.56 6.97
CA ALA A 307 3.97 19.28 8.24
C ALA A 307 4.79 20.57 8.07
N SER A 308 5.65 20.67 7.06
CA SER A 308 6.47 21.86 6.80
C SER A 308 5.70 23.00 6.17
N LEU A 309 4.52 22.73 5.60
CA LEU A 309 3.67 23.78 5.03
C LEU A 309 3.04 24.62 6.14
N PRO A 310 2.98 25.96 6.01
CA PRO A 310 2.24 26.80 6.93
C PRO A 310 0.74 26.44 6.94
N ASP A 311 0.09 26.56 8.09
CA ASP A 311 -1.34 26.39 8.17
C ASP A 311 -2.06 27.51 7.38
N ARG A 312 -3.21 27.21 6.80
CA ARG A 312 -4.01 28.17 6.02
C ARG A 312 -3.29 28.79 4.82
N SER A 313 -2.35 28.06 4.20
CA SER A 313 -1.54 28.57 3.08
C SER A 313 -1.82 27.92 1.73
N VAL A 314 -2.56 26.82 1.68
CA VAL A 314 -2.82 26.10 0.42
C VAL A 314 -4.18 26.51 -0.13
N ARG A 315 -4.19 27.24 -1.26
CA ARG A 315 -5.42 27.66 -1.97
C ARG A 315 -5.89 26.59 -2.95
N VAL A 316 -4.97 25.92 -3.60
CA VAL A 316 -5.26 24.85 -4.56
C VAL A 316 -4.50 23.61 -4.15
N LEU A 317 -5.21 22.52 -3.98
CA LEU A 317 -4.64 21.22 -3.67
C LEU A 317 -5.08 20.19 -4.71
N MET A 318 -4.12 19.53 -5.33
CA MET A 318 -4.32 18.38 -6.20
C MET A 318 -3.78 17.14 -5.49
N ILE A 319 -4.56 16.07 -5.38
CA ILE A 319 -4.17 14.83 -4.70
C ILE A 319 -4.17 13.68 -5.70
N ASP A 320 -3.02 13.03 -5.87
CA ASP A 320 -2.92 11.80 -6.66
C ASP A 320 -3.25 10.57 -5.81
N GLU A 321 -4.52 10.17 -5.84
CA GLU A 321 -5.07 8.93 -5.28
C GLU A 321 -5.37 7.90 -6.40
N SER A 322 -4.68 7.98 -7.53
CA SER A 322 -4.87 7.09 -8.69
C SER A 322 -4.54 5.63 -8.37
N ALA A 323 -3.66 5.40 -7.41
CA ALA A 323 -3.41 4.08 -6.83
C ALA A 323 -3.12 4.24 -5.32
N PRO A 324 -3.23 3.14 -4.56
CA PRO A 324 -2.95 3.18 -3.13
C PRO A 324 -1.55 3.71 -2.83
N GLY A 325 -1.48 4.60 -1.86
CA GLY A 325 -0.26 5.22 -1.37
C GLY A 325 -0.28 5.37 0.15
N GLU A 326 0.66 6.12 0.68
CA GLU A 326 0.70 6.43 2.11
C GLU A 326 -0.46 7.36 2.46
N TYR A 327 -1.22 7.02 3.50
CA TYR A 327 -2.39 7.78 3.92
C TYR A 327 -2.04 8.80 5.00
N LEU A 328 -2.48 10.03 4.81
CA LEU A 328 -2.43 11.10 5.82
C LEU A 328 -3.85 11.39 6.33
N PRO A 329 -4.07 11.59 7.64
CA PRO A 329 -5.37 12.00 8.16
C PRO A 329 -5.85 13.31 7.53
N TRP A 330 -7.13 13.37 7.14
CA TRP A 330 -7.68 14.54 6.46
C TRP A 330 -7.55 15.83 7.28
N ASN A 331 -7.71 15.77 8.59
CA ASN A 331 -7.56 16.93 9.47
C ASN A 331 -6.17 17.59 9.39
N ALA A 332 -5.12 16.80 9.12
CA ALA A 332 -3.78 17.35 8.92
C ALA A 332 -3.66 18.10 7.58
N ILE A 333 -4.35 17.62 6.54
CA ILE A 333 -4.44 18.28 5.24
C ILE A 333 -5.31 19.54 5.32
N GLU A 334 -6.50 19.43 5.93
CA GLU A 334 -7.47 20.51 6.04
C GLU A 334 -6.90 21.74 6.75
N LYS A 335 -6.08 21.56 7.78
CA LYS A 335 -5.37 22.66 8.45
C LYS A 335 -4.52 23.51 7.51
N LYS A 336 -4.01 22.92 6.43
CA LYS A 336 -3.16 23.62 5.45
C LYS A 336 -3.96 24.42 4.43
N LEU A 337 -5.25 24.07 4.21
CA LEU A 337 -6.11 24.74 3.27
C LEU A 337 -6.49 26.15 3.75
N VAL A 338 -6.57 27.12 2.85
CA VAL A 338 -7.11 28.45 3.16
C VAL A 338 -8.56 28.33 3.63
N ALA A 339 -9.00 29.28 4.46
CA ALA A 339 -10.35 29.24 5.02
C ALA A 339 -11.43 29.60 3.98
N ASP A 340 -11.07 30.39 2.96
CA ASP A 340 -11.99 30.93 1.97
C ASP A 340 -11.85 30.18 0.64
N ASN A 341 -12.82 29.31 0.37
CA ASN A 341 -13.00 28.60 -0.89
C ASN A 341 -11.72 27.94 -1.46
N PRO A 342 -11.05 27.01 -0.75
CA PRO A 342 -9.97 26.24 -1.32
C PRO A 342 -10.48 25.36 -2.46
N VAL A 343 -9.65 25.16 -3.48
CA VAL A 343 -9.94 24.24 -4.58
C VAL A 343 -9.22 22.93 -4.32
N VAL A 344 -9.97 21.85 -4.13
CA VAL A 344 -9.43 20.49 -3.91
C VAL A 344 -9.85 19.61 -5.08
N VAL A 345 -8.86 19.13 -5.84
CA VAL A 345 -9.03 18.19 -6.96
C VAL A 345 -8.39 16.86 -6.58
N VAL A 346 -9.14 15.77 -6.67
CA VAL A 346 -8.63 14.43 -6.36
C VAL A 346 -8.73 13.53 -7.58
N PHE A 347 -7.63 12.93 -7.95
CA PHE A 347 -7.54 11.91 -9.00
C PHE A 347 -7.77 10.55 -8.37
N ALA A 348 -8.96 9.97 -8.51
CA ALA A 348 -9.34 8.77 -7.80
C ALA A 348 -10.17 7.79 -8.64
N CYS A 349 -10.02 6.50 -8.34
CA CYS A 349 -10.84 5.45 -8.93
C CYS A 349 -12.14 5.17 -8.16
N SER A 350 -12.28 5.69 -6.93
CA SER A 350 -13.48 5.54 -6.10
C SER A 350 -13.81 6.86 -5.39
N ARG A 351 -15.00 6.94 -4.79
CA ARG A 351 -15.42 8.10 -3.99
C ARG A 351 -15.07 7.95 -2.50
N GLU A 352 -14.31 6.93 -2.16
CA GLU A 352 -13.75 6.72 -0.83
C GLU A 352 -12.44 7.53 -0.66
N GLY A 353 -11.81 7.44 0.47
CA GLY A 353 -10.54 8.13 0.72
C GLY A 353 -10.67 9.65 0.64
N TYR A 354 -9.71 10.32 0.03
CA TYR A 354 -9.69 11.79 -0.12
C TYR A 354 -10.78 12.33 -1.04
N ALA A 355 -11.30 11.50 -1.94
CA ALA A 355 -12.40 11.87 -2.83
C ALA A 355 -13.66 12.33 -2.07
N ARG A 356 -13.83 11.92 -0.78
CA ARG A 356 -14.93 12.39 0.09
C ARG A 356 -14.85 13.88 0.45
N HIS A 357 -13.67 14.46 0.35
CA HIS A 357 -13.37 15.84 0.75
C HIS A 357 -13.11 16.76 -0.45
N ALA A 358 -13.17 16.21 -1.68
CA ALA A 358 -12.85 16.91 -2.90
C ALA A 358 -13.99 17.81 -3.39
N ASN A 359 -13.67 18.98 -3.94
CA ASN A 359 -14.59 19.74 -4.77
C ASN A 359 -14.80 19.04 -6.11
N TYR A 360 -13.73 18.44 -6.66
CA TYR A 360 -13.74 17.76 -7.96
C TYR A 360 -13.02 16.42 -7.87
N VAL A 361 -13.72 15.35 -8.23
CA VAL A 361 -13.15 14.01 -8.36
C VAL A 361 -13.00 13.68 -9.84
N LEU A 362 -11.77 13.46 -10.28
CA LEU A 362 -11.45 13.13 -11.66
C LEU A 362 -11.17 11.63 -11.80
N PRO A 363 -11.85 10.95 -12.75
CA PRO A 363 -11.72 9.52 -12.97
C PRO A 363 -10.34 9.18 -13.53
N VAL A 364 -9.72 8.13 -13.00
CA VAL A 364 -8.40 7.67 -13.43
C VAL A 364 -8.41 6.23 -13.90
N GLY A 365 -7.49 5.89 -14.77
CA GLY A 365 -7.16 4.50 -15.05
C GLY A 365 -6.53 3.85 -13.82
N VAL A 366 -6.77 2.55 -13.64
CA VAL A 366 -6.29 1.77 -12.50
C VAL A 366 -5.31 0.68 -12.96
N TYR A 367 -4.56 0.08 -12.02
CA TYR A 367 -3.91 -1.19 -12.30
C TYR A 367 -4.95 -2.26 -12.67
N PRO A 368 -4.83 -3.01 -13.76
CA PRO A 368 -3.74 -3.08 -14.75
C PRO A 368 -4.05 -2.38 -16.09
N GLU A 369 -4.64 -1.20 -16.09
CA GLU A 369 -5.07 -0.47 -17.30
C GLU A 369 -4.07 0.59 -17.77
N VAL A 370 -3.25 1.11 -16.86
CA VAL A 370 -2.35 2.23 -17.15
C VAL A 370 -0.89 1.82 -16.97
N ALA A 371 -0.04 2.41 -17.81
CA ALA A 371 1.39 2.34 -17.62
C ALA A 371 1.81 3.29 -16.49
N ASP A 372 2.56 2.77 -15.52
CA ASP A 372 3.18 3.56 -14.46
C ASP A 372 4.50 2.88 -14.08
N ASP A 373 5.49 3.63 -13.62
CA ASP A 373 6.69 3.03 -13.07
C ASP A 373 6.59 2.89 -11.55
N ILE A 374 7.32 1.94 -11.01
CA ILE A 374 7.23 1.58 -9.60
C ILE A 374 8.60 1.82 -8.96
N PRO A 375 8.67 2.66 -7.91
CA PRO A 375 9.91 2.88 -7.17
C PRO A 375 10.46 1.58 -6.57
N PRO A 376 11.75 1.48 -6.31
CA PRO A 376 12.31 0.36 -5.57
C PRO A 376 11.72 0.28 -4.16
N ALA A 377 11.36 -0.94 -3.72
CA ALA A 377 10.87 -1.18 -2.36
C ALA A 377 11.94 -0.87 -1.30
N ILE A 378 11.52 -0.68 -0.05
CA ILE A 378 12.41 -0.38 1.07
C ILE A 378 13.47 -1.47 1.31
N ASP A 379 13.16 -2.72 1.02
CA ASP A 379 14.03 -3.90 1.13
C ASP A 379 14.80 -4.22 -0.16
N SER A 380 14.76 -3.32 -1.17
CA SER A 380 15.57 -3.44 -2.38
C SER A 380 16.87 -2.66 -2.23
N VAL A 381 18.00 -3.36 -2.16
CA VAL A 381 19.34 -2.75 -2.08
C VAL A 381 19.81 -2.19 -3.43
N ALA A 382 19.24 -2.65 -4.52
CA ALA A 382 19.55 -2.22 -5.88
C ALA A 382 18.66 -1.06 -6.33
N ALA A 383 19.21 -0.16 -7.17
CA ALA A 383 18.38 0.72 -7.96
C ALA A 383 17.62 -0.09 -9.01
N MET A 384 16.34 0.22 -9.21
CA MET A 384 15.47 -0.53 -10.11
C MET A 384 14.62 0.42 -10.95
N PHE A 385 14.31 -0.02 -12.18
CA PHE A 385 13.29 0.58 -13.02
C PHE A 385 12.45 -0.51 -13.66
N ARG A 386 11.16 -0.43 -13.42
CA ARG A 386 10.17 -1.41 -13.88
C ARG A 386 8.84 -0.70 -14.13
N ILE A 387 8.15 -1.15 -15.15
CA ILE A 387 6.89 -0.54 -15.62
C ILE A 387 5.75 -1.53 -15.37
N SER A 388 4.67 -1.04 -14.77
CA SER A 388 3.37 -1.71 -14.79
C SER A 388 2.78 -1.56 -16.20
N ALA A 389 3.18 -2.45 -17.10
CA ALA A 389 2.67 -2.43 -18.47
C ALA A 389 1.17 -2.79 -18.48
N PRO A 390 0.32 -2.07 -19.23
CA PRO A 390 -1.11 -2.33 -19.27
C PRO A 390 -1.45 -3.73 -19.78
N LEU A 391 -2.35 -4.43 -19.10
CA LEU A 391 -2.91 -5.70 -19.55
C LEU A 391 -4.23 -5.51 -20.28
N VAL A 392 -4.97 -4.46 -19.94
CA VAL A 392 -6.24 -4.06 -20.54
C VAL A 392 -6.22 -2.55 -20.81
N SER A 393 -7.07 -2.08 -21.70
CA SER A 393 -7.22 -0.65 -21.96
C SER A 393 -8.15 0.01 -20.94
N PRO A 394 -7.85 1.23 -20.49
CA PRO A 394 -8.78 1.98 -19.64
C PRO A 394 -10.04 2.38 -20.43
N PRO A 395 -11.18 2.59 -19.75
CA PRO A 395 -12.34 3.22 -20.35
C PRO A 395 -12.02 4.60 -20.94
N ALA A 396 -12.80 5.03 -21.92
CA ALA A 396 -12.68 6.40 -22.42
C ALA A 396 -12.97 7.43 -21.32
N GLY A 397 -12.32 8.59 -21.38
CA GLY A 397 -12.54 9.69 -20.42
C GLY A 397 -11.74 9.59 -19.13
N MET A 398 -10.89 8.56 -18.96
CA MET A 398 -9.95 8.51 -17.83
C MET A 398 -8.86 9.56 -17.96
N VAL A 399 -8.57 10.23 -16.86
CA VAL A 399 -7.56 11.28 -16.76
C VAL A 399 -6.24 10.65 -16.31
N LYS A 400 -5.14 11.12 -16.89
CA LYS A 400 -3.80 10.86 -16.35
C LYS A 400 -3.41 12.04 -15.46
N PRO A 401 -3.21 11.82 -14.16
CA PRO A 401 -2.95 12.90 -13.21
C PRO A 401 -1.77 13.78 -13.61
N GLU A 402 -0.67 13.17 -14.08
CA GLU A 402 0.54 13.89 -14.47
C GLU A 402 0.33 14.79 -15.69
N GLU A 403 -0.48 14.36 -16.66
CA GLU A 403 -0.81 15.17 -17.84
C GLU A 403 -1.70 16.36 -17.43
N PHE A 404 -2.68 16.15 -16.56
CA PHE A 404 -3.56 17.19 -16.06
C PHE A 404 -2.80 18.27 -15.25
N VAL A 405 -1.93 17.82 -14.33
CA VAL A 405 -1.11 18.71 -13.51
C VAL A 405 -0.11 19.50 -14.37
N ALA A 406 0.51 18.86 -15.34
CA ALA A 406 1.42 19.53 -16.28
C ALA A 406 0.69 20.59 -17.12
N ALA A 407 -0.50 20.27 -17.63
CA ALA A 407 -1.32 21.23 -18.38
C ALA A 407 -1.73 22.45 -17.52
N ALA A 408 -2.08 22.25 -16.26
CA ALA A 408 -2.41 23.32 -15.31
C ALA A 408 -1.23 24.28 -15.08
N ALA A 409 -0.01 23.81 -15.17
CA ALA A 409 1.22 24.60 -15.07
C ALA A 409 1.77 25.08 -16.43
N ALA A 410 1.01 24.89 -17.52
CA ALA A 410 1.45 25.15 -18.90
C ALA A 410 2.79 24.46 -19.26
N LEU A 411 3.07 23.30 -18.65
CA LEU A 411 4.25 22.50 -18.89
C LEU A 411 3.98 21.47 -20.00
N GLY A 412 4.68 21.58 -21.12
CA GLY A 412 4.67 20.55 -22.14
C GLY A 412 5.42 19.30 -21.67
N ILE A 413 4.80 18.14 -21.81
CA ILE A 413 5.42 16.85 -21.53
C ILE A 413 5.30 15.92 -22.73
N GLY A 414 6.32 15.08 -22.94
CA GLY A 414 6.33 13.99 -23.92
C GLY A 414 6.02 12.64 -23.30
N ASP A 415 6.51 11.56 -23.90
CA ASP A 415 6.49 10.22 -23.29
C ASP A 415 7.57 10.13 -22.19
N THR A 416 7.22 10.59 -21.00
CA THR A 416 8.13 10.69 -19.85
C THR A 416 8.67 9.34 -19.39
N LEU A 417 7.89 8.26 -19.52
CA LEU A 417 8.37 6.90 -19.20
C LEU A 417 9.46 6.47 -20.18
N ARG A 418 9.28 6.75 -21.46
CA ARG A 418 10.27 6.45 -22.51
C ARG A 418 11.53 7.30 -22.32
N GLU A 419 11.39 8.60 -22.05
CA GLU A 419 12.52 9.50 -21.80
C GLU A 419 13.37 9.03 -20.61
N ARG A 420 12.73 8.57 -19.53
CA ARG A 420 13.43 8.00 -18.39
C ARG A 420 14.12 6.68 -18.72
N ALA A 421 13.44 5.78 -19.44
CA ALA A 421 14.04 4.52 -19.90
C ALA A 421 15.27 4.76 -20.78
N ASP A 422 15.19 5.70 -21.74
CA ASP A 422 16.31 6.06 -22.59
C ASP A 422 17.48 6.66 -21.81
N THR A 423 17.18 7.44 -20.76
CA THR A 423 18.22 7.98 -19.85
C THR A 423 18.91 6.88 -19.08
N ILE A 424 18.16 5.90 -18.56
CA ILE A 424 18.72 4.73 -17.89
C ILE A 424 19.59 3.93 -18.87
N HIS A 425 19.09 3.67 -20.08
CA HIS A 425 19.82 2.93 -21.11
C HIS A 425 21.15 3.60 -21.47
N LYS A 426 21.18 4.93 -21.63
CA LYS A 426 22.40 5.70 -21.90
C LYS A 426 23.49 5.54 -20.84
N THR A 427 23.16 5.13 -19.62
CA THR A 427 24.17 4.85 -18.58
C THR A 427 25.00 3.60 -18.88
N GLY A 428 24.47 2.66 -19.66
CA GLY A 428 25.07 1.35 -19.95
C GLY A 428 25.25 0.45 -18.72
N ARG A 429 24.73 0.86 -17.56
CA ARG A 429 24.94 0.18 -16.27
C ARG A 429 23.81 -0.78 -15.93
N GLY A 430 24.14 -1.75 -15.08
CA GLY A 430 23.16 -2.70 -14.57
C GLY A 430 22.80 -3.79 -15.59
N LYS A 431 21.71 -4.46 -15.29
CA LYS A 431 21.21 -5.60 -16.05
C LYS A 431 19.73 -5.43 -16.36
N LEU A 432 19.31 -5.90 -17.50
CA LEU A 432 17.90 -6.13 -17.84
C LEU A 432 17.54 -7.57 -17.46
N PHE A 433 16.55 -7.75 -16.60
CA PHE A 433 15.96 -9.05 -16.30
C PHE A 433 14.61 -9.17 -17.02
N THR A 434 14.44 -10.23 -17.80
CA THR A 434 13.22 -10.52 -18.56
C THR A 434 12.40 -11.62 -17.88
N TYR A 435 11.06 -11.44 -17.80
CA TYR A 435 10.18 -12.30 -17.00
C TYR A 435 9.82 -13.61 -17.72
N ALA A 436 9.73 -13.56 -19.04
CA ALA A 436 9.28 -14.71 -19.82
C ALA A 436 10.25 -15.90 -19.75
N ASP A 437 11.53 -15.64 -19.72
CA ASP A 437 12.61 -16.64 -19.76
C ASP A 437 13.51 -16.62 -18.50
N ALA A 438 13.22 -15.74 -17.56
CA ALA A 438 13.97 -15.53 -16.31
C ALA A 438 15.47 -15.31 -16.52
N LYS A 439 15.83 -14.54 -17.57
CA LYS A 439 17.23 -14.26 -17.93
C LYS A 439 17.63 -12.84 -17.60
N SER A 440 18.90 -12.68 -17.23
CA SER A 440 19.55 -11.38 -17.05
C SER A 440 20.58 -11.15 -18.14
N GLN A 441 20.55 -9.96 -18.75
CA GLN A 441 21.52 -9.52 -19.75
C GLN A 441 22.10 -8.17 -19.32
N ALA A 442 23.41 -7.95 -19.52
CA ALA A 442 24.01 -6.65 -19.24
C ALA A 442 23.38 -5.57 -20.12
N LEU A 443 23.04 -4.41 -19.55
CA LEU A 443 22.30 -3.36 -20.26
C LEU A 443 23.08 -2.84 -21.49
N LYS A 444 24.40 -2.77 -21.40
CA LYS A 444 25.28 -2.36 -22.53
C LYS A 444 25.15 -3.23 -23.78
N ASP A 445 24.68 -4.48 -23.63
CA ASP A 445 24.53 -5.45 -24.74
C ASP A 445 23.09 -5.47 -25.28
N VAL A 446 22.21 -4.58 -24.81
CA VAL A 446 20.81 -4.45 -25.22
C VAL A 446 20.63 -3.13 -25.95
N SER A 447 19.97 -3.11 -27.12
CA SER A 447 19.63 -1.84 -27.77
C SER A 447 18.52 -1.09 -27.04
N ALA A 448 18.44 0.24 -27.18
CA ALA A 448 17.43 1.08 -26.53
C ALA A 448 15.99 0.62 -26.84
N ASP A 449 15.72 0.24 -28.10
CA ASP A 449 14.40 -0.24 -28.49
C ASP A 449 14.07 -1.61 -27.90
N ASN A 450 15.04 -2.52 -27.81
CA ASN A 450 14.84 -3.81 -27.16
C ASN A 450 14.69 -3.65 -25.65
N PHE A 451 15.40 -2.72 -25.04
CA PHE A 451 15.22 -2.37 -23.63
C PHE A 451 13.79 -1.89 -23.36
N TRP A 452 13.30 -0.93 -24.14
CA TRP A 452 11.93 -0.42 -24.02
C TRP A 452 10.88 -1.51 -24.25
N LYS A 453 11.04 -2.33 -25.30
CA LYS A 453 10.14 -3.46 -25.56
C LYS A 453 10.10 -4.43 -24.39
N ALA A 454 11.27 -4.76 -23.81
CA ALA A 454 11.35 -5.68 -22.68
C ALA A 454 10.66 -5.11 -21.42
N LEU A 455 10.84 -3.82 -21.12
CA LEU A 455 10.14 -3.16 -19.99
C LEU A 455 8.61 -3.25 -20.15
N ASN A 456 8.10 -3.06 -21.37
CA ASN A 456 6.66 -3.15 -21.66
C ASN A 456 6.15 -4.59 -21.79
N ALA A 457 7.03 -5.57 -21.96
CA ALA A 457 6.69 -7.00 -22.00
C ALA A 457 6.91 -7.72 -20.65
N GLY A 458 7.12 -6.98 -19.57
CA GLY A 458 7.44 -7.53 -18.26
C GLY A 458 8.93 -7.83 -18.12
N GLY A 459 9.68 -6.78 -17.91
CA GLY A 459 11.10 -6.80 -17.55
C GLY A 459 11.39 -5.75 -16.50
N CYS A 460 12.55 -5.82 -15.89
CA CYS A 460 13.05 -4.78 -14.99
C CYS A 460 14.54 -4.54 -15.20
N TRP A 461 14.92 -3.28 -15.08
CA TRP A 461 16.32 -2.89 -14.96
C TRP A 461 16.73 -2.92 -13.49
N ILE A 462 17.92 -3.47 -13.23
CA ILE A 462 18.49 -3.63 -11.88
C ILE A 462 19.96 -3.19 -11.92
N ASP A 463 20.33 -2.27 -11.02
CA ASP A 463 21.71 -1.81 -10.82
C ASP A 463 22.13 -2.05 -9.36
N GLU A 464 22.92 -3.10 -9.15
CA GLU A 464 23.36 -3.61 -7.83
C GLU A 464 24.61 -2.92 -7.28
N LEU A 465 25.11 -1.85 -7.94
CA LEU A 465 26.39 -1.23 -7.56
C LEU A 465 26.35 -0.57 -6.19
N ASP A 466 27.49 -0.67 -5.52
CA ASP A 466 27.91 -0.19 -4.20
C ASP A 466 26.97 0.81 -3.50
N SER A 467 26.16 0.29 -2.61
CA SER A 467 25.40 1.07 -1.65
C SER A 467 26.32 1.50 -0.48
N LYS A 468 26.16 2.73 -0.01
CA LYS A 468 26.89 3.22 1.16
C LYS A 468 26.04 3.04 2.42
N PRO A 469 26.64 2.70 3.58
CA PRO A 469 25.93 2.74 4.84
C PRO A 469 25.27 4.10 5.06
N SER A 470 24.02 4.12 5.50
CA SER A 470 23.28 5.33 5.83
C SER A 470 23.08 5.45 7.34
N PRO A 471 23.30 6.61 7.95
CA PRO A 471 22.96 6.85 9.35
C PRO A 471 21.47 7.09 9.56
N ALA A 472 20.66 7.05 8.50
CA ALA A 472 19.23 7.30 8.58
C ALA A 472 18.54 6.29 9.51
N ARG A 473 17.54 6.77 10.24
CA ARG A 473 16.69 5.96 11.09
C ARG A 473 15.35 5.70 10.39
N LEU A 474 14.90 4.47 10.46
CA LEU A 474 13.65 4.05 9.84
C LEU A 474 12.51 4.31 10.81
N THR A 475 11.87 5.46 10.69
CA THR A 475 10.71 5.84 11.49
C THR A 475 9.50 6.05 10.63
N THR A 476 8.35 5.60 11.12
CA THR A 476 7.06 6.13 10.67
C THR A 476 6.80 7.44 11.41
N VAL A 477 6.43 8.48 10.70
CA VAL A 477 6.02 9.75 11.31
C VAL A 477 4.63 9.52 11.90
N ALA A 478 4.56 9.37 13.23
CA ALA A 478 3.28 9.40 13.92
C ALA A 478 2.87 10.86 14.12
N PRO A 479 1.62 11.24 13.79
CA PRO A 479 1.12 12.57 14.11
C PRO A 479 1.12 12.78 15.62
N GLU A 480 1.57 13.94 16.10
CA GLU A 480 1.43 14.34 17.51
C GLU A 480 -0.04 14.54 17.83
N VAL A 481 -0.56 13.71 18.70
CA VAL A 481 -1.92 13.85 19.24
C VAL A 481 -1.82 14.21 20.73
N ARG A 482 -2.57 15.23 21.17
CA ARG A 482 -2.70 15.51 22.59
C ARG A 482 -3.40 14.33 23.29
N PRO A 483 -2.85 13.81 24.39
CA PRO A 483 -3.51 12.75 25.13
C PRO A 483 -4.86 13.25 25.65
N ALA A 484 -5.92 12.49 25.38
CA ALA A 484 -7.23 12.71 25.98
C ALA A 484 -7.25 12.18 27.41
N GLU A 485 -8.10 12.75 28.27
CA GLU A 485 -8.29 12.23 29.62
C GLU A 485 -8.99 10.86 29.59
N GLU A 486 -8.53 9.94 30.42
CA GLU A 486 -9.08 8.59 30.54
C GLU A 486 -10.54 8.55 30.96
N SER A 487 -10.96 9.56 31.70
CA SER A 487 -12.33 9.67 32.23
C SER A 487 -13.39 9.85 31.14
N GLU A 488 -13.07 10.54 30.04
CA GLU A 488 -14.01 10.81 28.95
C GLU A 488 -13.95 9.79 27.82
N LEU A 489 -12.75 9.31 27.51
CA LEU A 489 -12.47 8.38 26.44
C LEU A 489 -11.67 7.18 26.96
N PRO A 490 -12.34 6.17 27.54
CA PRO A 490 -11.69 5.13 28.33
C PRO A 490 -10.86 4.13 27.50
N LEU A 491 -11.10 4.04 26.18
CA LEU A 491 -10.45 3.03 25.34
C LEU A 491 -9.22 3.60 24.63
N ALA A 492 -8.09 2.92 24.72
CA ALA A 492 -6.94 3.20 23.90
C ALA A 492 -7.15 2.63 22.48
N VAL A 493 -6.94 3.44 21.45
CA VAL A 493 -7.11 3.01 20.05
C VAL A 493 -5.85 2.36 19.53
N VAL A 494 -5.99 1.18 18.93
CA VAL A 494 -4.95 0.49 18.16
C VAL A 494 -5.47 0.29 16.73
N LEU A 495 -4.76 0.84 15.74
CA LEU A 495 -5.11 0.63 14.34
C LEU A 495 -4.54 -0.70 13.85
N THR A 496 -5.35 -1.46 13.09
CA THR A 496 -4.81 -2.57 12.31
C THR A 496 -3.93 -2.01 11.20
N HIS A 497 -2.82 -2.67 10.92
CA HIS A 497 -2.05 -2.31 9.72
C HIS A 497 -2.77 -2.80 8.47
N GLU A 498 -2.92 -1.93 7.49
CA GLU A 498 -3.35 -2.25 6.14
C GLU A 498 -2.41 -1.65 5.11
N LEU A 499 -1.91 -2.48 4.20
CA LEU A 499 -0.95 -2.07 3.18
C LEU A 499 -1.51 -0.96 2.26
N THR A 500 -2.81 -0.98 2.03
CA THR A 500 -3.49 -0.07 1.11
C THR A 500 -4.88 0.31 1.67
N PRO A 501 -4.95 1.11 2.75
CA PRO A 501 -6.19 1.35 3.49
C PRO A 501 -7.32 1.96 2.66
N GLY A 502 -7.00 2.77 1.65
CA GLY A 502 -7.99 3.34 0.73
C GLY A 502 -8.36 2.44 -0.46
N SER A 503 -7.82 1.21 -0.55
CA SER A 503 -8.07 0.35 -1.71
C SER A 503 -9.49 -0.20 -1.73
N PRO A 504 -10.25 -0.04 -2.84
CA PRO A 504 -11.56 -0.63 -2.98
C PRO A 504 -11.54 -2.17 -3.03
N LEU A 505 -10.37 -2.81 -3.16
CA LEU A 505 -10.21 -4.26 -3.07
C LEU A 505 -10.35 -4.80 -1.64
N LEU A 506 -10.20 -3.96 -0.60
CA LEU A 506 -10.27 -4.40 0.79
C LEU A 506 -11.56 -5.14 1.10
N SER A 507 -12.71 -4.61 0.70
CA SER A 507 -14.01 -5.23 0.96
C SER A 507 -14.14 -6.62 0.36
N LYS A 508 -13.55 -6.86 -0.81
CA LYS A 508 -13.52 -8.18 -1.45
C LYS A 508 -12.66 -9.16 -0.66
N LEU A 509 -11.44 -8.75 -0.31
CA LEU A 509 -10.50 -9.58 0.45
C LEU A 509 -11.07 -9.99 1.82
N TYR A 510 -11.75 -9.07 2.51
CA TYR A 510 -12.36 -9.36 3.81
C TYR A 510 -13.58 -10.28 3.72
N ARG A 511 -14.35 -10.22 2.63
CA ARG A 511 -15.46 -11.15 2.40
C ARG A 511 -14.99 -12.59 2.14
N GLU A 512 -13.84 -12.74 1.49
CA GLU A 512 -13.28 -14.03 1.10
C GLU A 512 -12.39 -14.63 2.19
N SER A 513 -12.00 -13.85 3.20
CA SER A 513 -11.09 -14.27 4.27
C SER A 513 -11.49 -13.63 5.60
N ASN A 514 -11.90 -14.41 6.56
CA ASN A 514 -12.21 -13.94 7.92
C ASN A 514 -10.94 -13.65 8.76
N LEU A 515 -9.78 -13.54 8.13
CA LEU A 515 -8.49 -13.38 8.81
C LEU A 515 -8.17 -11.94 9.21
N ARG A 516 -8.97 -10.97 8.79
CA ARG A 516 -8.76 -9.55 9.05
C ARG A 516 -10.04 -8.90 9.58
N LEU A 517 -9.89 -7.89 10.39
CA LEU A 517 -11.00 -7.03 10.81
C LEU A 517 -11.51 -6.26 9.57
N ALA A 518 -12.79 -6.45 9.22
CA ALA A 518 -13.37 -5.84 8.03
C ALA A 518 -13.36 -4.30 8.11
N PRO A 519 -13.26 -3.58 6.98
CA PRO A 519 -13.34 -2.12 6.96
C PRO A 519 -14.60 -1.61 7.68
N GLY A 520 -14.46 -0.56 8.47
CA GLY A 520 -15.56 0.00 9.25
C GLY A 520 -15.96 -0.80 10.49
N ARG A 521 -15.19 -1.80 10.90
CA ARG A 521 -15.39 -2.56 12.15
C ARG A 521 -14.35 -2.21 13.20
N VAL A 522 -14.75 -2.38 14.46
CA VAL A 522 -13.87 -2.30 15.62
C VAL A 522 -13.94 -3.60 16.40
N ALA A 523 -12.79 -4.08 16.90
CA ALA A 523 -12.73 -5.23 17.78
C ALA A 523 -12.56 -4.78 19.23
N LEU A 524 -13.32 -5.41 20.12
CA LEU A 524 -13.38 -5.10 21.56
C LEU A 524 -13.35 -6.39 22.37
N ASN A 525 -12.82 -6.27 23.60
CA ASN A 525 -12.96 -7.36 24.57
C ASN A 525 -14.43 -7.61 24.90
N PRO A 526 -14.90 -8.86 25.09
CA PRO A 526 -16.28 -9.18 25.47
C PRO A 526 -16.76 -8.50 26.77
N SER A 527 -15.84 -8.07 27.64
CA SER A 527 -16.18 -7.31 28.86
C SER A 527 -16.73 -5.90 28.59
N CYS A 528 -16.74 -5.43 27.34
CA CYS A 528 -17.27 -4.11 26.97
C CYS A 528 -18.80 -3.98 27.11
N GLY A 529 -19.54 -5.09 27.26
CA GLY A 529 -21.00 -5.09 27.40
C GLY A 529 -21.78 -4.82 26.11
N LEU A 530 -21.14 -4.86 24.96
CA LEU A 530 -21.78 -4.78 23.64
C LEU A 530 -21.97 -6.17 23.06
N ASP A 531 -22.92 -6.31 22.12
CA ASP A 531 -23.16 -7.57 21.41
C ASP A 531 -22.26 -7.68 20.17
N ASP A 532 -21.84 -8.89 19.82
CA ASP A 532 -21.12 -9.13 18.57
C ASP A 532 -22.01 -8.81 17.36
N GLY A 533 -21.45 -8.13 16.37
CA GLY A 533 -22.17 -7.65 15.19
C GLY A 533 -23.00 -6.38 15.42
N ALA A 534 -23.11 -5.87 16.65
CA ALA A 534 -23.93 -4.70 16.94
C ALA A 534 -23.43 -3.44 16.20
N PRO A 535 -24.34 -2.58 15.69
CA PRO A 535 -23.97 -1.26 15.24
C PRO A 535 -23.62 -0.37 16.43
N ALA A 536 -22.55 0.39 16.28
CA ALA A 536 -22.07 1.31 17.31
C ALA A 536 -21.51 2.60 16.70
N VAL A 537 -21.20 3.57 17.52
CA VAL A 537 -20.47 4.78 17.15
C VAL A 537 -19.14 4.78 17.90
N LEU A 538 -18.04 4.83 17.16
CA LEU A 538 -16.72 5.16 17.68
C LEU A 538 -16.63 6.69 17.77
N GLU A 539 -16.33 7.20 18.97
CA GLU A 539 -16.17 8.63 19.23
C GLU A 539 -14.75 8.88 19.74
N THR A 540 -14.06 9.85 19.14
CA THR A 540 -12.73 10.33 19.50
C THR A 540 -12.77 11.86 19.63
N LEU A 541 -11.67 12.49 20.04
CA LEU A 541 -11.54 13.96 20.01
C LEU A 541 -11.59 14.55 18.60
N LEU A 542 -11.33 13.72 17.58
CA LEU A 542 -11.30 14.15 16.18
C LEU A 542 -12.66 14.03 15.48
N GLY A 543 -13.63 13.36 16.11
CA GLY A 543 -14.97 13.17 15.56
C GLY A 543 -15.60 11.82 15.88
N LYS A 544 -16.63 11.47 15.09
CA LYS A 544 -17.43 10.26 15.28
C LYS A 544 -17.62 9.50 13.98
N CYS A 545 -17.61 8.17 14.06
CA CYS A 545 -17.88 7.30 12.93
C CYS A 545 -18.77 6.12 13.35
N ARG A 546 -19.72 5.74 12.48
CA ARG A 546 -20.47 4.49 12.64
C ARG A 546 -19.58 3.30 12.36
N VAL A 547 -19.61 2.30 13.24
CA VAL A 547 -18.80 1.09 13.16
C VAL A 547 -19.63 -0.14 13.49
N GLY A 548 -19.19 -1.31 13.00
CA GLY A 548 -19.68 -2.60 13.47
C GLY A 548 -18.77 -3.14 14.57
N VAL A 549 -19.35 -3.67 15.63
CA VAL A 549 -18.60 -4.30 16.73
C VAL A 549 -18.22 -5.74 16.33
N THR A 550 -17.01 -6.14 16.68
CA THR A 550 -16.54 -7.54 16.70
C THR A 550 -16.03 -7.81 18.10
N LEU A 551 -16.50 -8.88 18.74
CA LEU A 551 -16.00 -9.29 20.05
C LEU A 551 -14.83 -10.25 19.88
N ASP A 552 -13.70 -9.91 20.49
CA ASP A 552 -12.49 -10.72 20.48
C ASP A 552 -11.85 -10.74 21.88
N ALA A 553 -11.79 -11.92 22.49
CA ALA A 553 -11.20 -12.11 23.81
C ALA A 553 -9.67 -11.85 23.84
N ALA A 554 -8.99 -11.88 22.68
CA ALA A 554 -7.57 -11.56 22.59
C ALA A 554 -7.28 -10.06 22.74
N ILE A 555 -8.29 -9.20 22.50
CA ILE A 555 -8.16 -7.75 22.72
C ILE A 555 -8.17 -7.46 24.23
N PRO A 556 -7.20 -6.69 24.77
CA PRO A 556 -7.19 -6.31 26.17
C PRO A 556 -8.43 -5.47 26.56
N PRO A 557 -8.97 -5.63 27.78
CA PRO A 557 -9.89 -4.64 28.33
C PRO A 557 -9.27 -3.23 28.28
N GLY A 558 -10.09 -2.22 27.96
CA GLY A 558 -9.62 -0.83 27.82
C GLY A 558 -8.94 -0.53 26.47
N VAL A 559 -8.94 -1.47 25.54
CA VAL A 559 -8.41 -1.28 24.18
C VAL A 559 -9.53 -1.45 23.14
N VAL A 560 -9.53 -0.64 22.11
CA VAL A 560 -10.30 -0.83 20.87
C VAL A 560 -9.35 -0.96 19.71
N GLN A 561 -9.43 -2.08 19.01
CA GLN A 561 -8.72 -2.26 17.74
C GLN A 561 -9.64 -1.81 16.60
N ALA A 562 -9.20 -0.81 15.83
CA ALA A 562 -9.97 -0.26 14.72
C ALA A 562 -9.36 -0.71 13.37
N SER A 563 -10.21 -1.07 12.41
CA SER A 563 -9.75 -1.37 11.04
C SER A 563 -9.23 -0.10 10.37
N ALA A 564 -8.10 -0.19 9.68
CA ALA A 564 -7.50 0.94 8.96
C ALA A 564 -8.30 1.26 7.68
N SER A 565 -9.53 1.74 7.82
CA SER A 565 -10.32 2.31 6.72
C SER A 565 -10.12 3.83 6.67
N PRO A 566 -10.30 4.50 5.52
CA PRO A 566 -10.12 5.96 5.42
C PRO A 566 -10.88 6.75 6.48
N ALA A 567 -12.13 6.37 6.75
CA ALA A 567 -12.96 7.04 7.76
C ALA A 567 -12.41 6.89 9.20
N LEU A 568 -11.84 5.74 9.53
CA LEU A 568 -11.25 5.49 10.84
C LEU A 568 -9.84 6.05 10.96
N LEU A 569 -9.08 6.09 9.87
CA LEU A 569 -7.77 6.74 9.83
C LEU A 569 -7.86 8.25 10.08
N ASP A 570 -8.93 8.90 9.63
CA ASP A 570 -9.16 10.33 9.91
C ASP A 570 -9.45 10.60 11.40
N LEU A 571 -9.99 9.62 12.12
CA LEU A 571 -10.38 9.75 13.52
C LEU A 571 -9.38 9.15 14.50
N CYS A 572 -8.53 8.27 14.04
CA CYS A 572 -7.67 7.44 14.86
C CYS A 572 -6.20 7.65 14.48
N ALA A 573 -5.55 8.62 15.11
CA ALA A 573 -4.09 8.74 15.06
C ALA A 573 -3.45 7.98 16.25
N ALA A 574 -2.13 7.72 16.18
CA ALA A 574 -1.41 7.10 17.28
C ALA A 574 -1.59 7.89 18.58
N GLY A 575 -1.91 7.19 19.67
CA GLY A 575 -2.16 7.78 20.99
C GLY A 575 -3.57 8.37 21.19
N VAL A 576 -4.47 8.25 20.21
CA VAL A 576 -5.87 8.67 20.35
C VAL A 576 -6.62 7.71 21.27
N ARG A 577 -7.45 8.28 22.12
CA ARG A 577 -8.41 7.54 22.94
C ARG A 577 -9.82 7.66 22.36
N ALA A 578 -10.65 6.69 22.66
CA ALA A 578 -12.01 6.59 22.13
C ALA A 578 -12.99 6.08 23.18
N LYS A 579 -14.28 6.25 22.89
CA LYS A 579 -15.36 5.45 23.45
C LYS A 579 -16.18 4.82 22.32
N VAL A 580 -16.77 3.68 22.59
CA VAL A 580 -17.68 3.00 21.68
C VAL A 580 -19.05 2.96 22.33
N VAL A 581 -20.04 3.54 21.67
CA VAL A 581 -21.40 3.71 22.18
C VAL A 581 -22.37 2.97 21.27
N ARG A 582 -23.30 2.23 21.86
CA ARG A 582 -24.38 1.56 21.13
C ARG A 582 -25.25 2.60 20.41
N VAL A 583 -25.65 2.31 19.14
CA VAL A 583 -26.58 3.15 18.37
C VAL A 583 -28.02 2.92 18.83
#